data_1a3f0f1dbd904b829b0dab0e4cc80cb5
#
_entry.id   1a3f0f1dbd904b829b0dab0e4cc80cb5
#
_cell.length_a   1.000
_cell.length_b   1.000
_cell.length_c   1.000
_cell.angle_alpha   90.00
_cell.angle_beta   90.00
_cell.angle_gamma   90.00
#
_symmetry.space_group_name_H-M   'P 1'
#
loop_
_entity.id
_entity.type
_entity.pdbx_description
1 polymer ?
#
loop_
_entity_poly.entity_id
_entity_poly.type
_entity_poly.pdbx_seq_one_letter_code
_entity_poly.pdbx_strand_id
1 'polypeptide(L)'
;YQNYKILHIIINKYIFNGKSNYIFDDKFEGDNFCMEIEFKSIPLSLMSELEKTLEKYQIKISQCIEGNYMQNFFSNKNIEISYMAFKIQNGINENEVKLIPKNQKKQGFFEKFFQLFS
;
A
#
# COMPACT_ATOMS: atom_id res chain seq x y z
N TYR A 1 16.75 -0.83 -7.29
CA TYR A 1 15.54 -1.51 -6.84
C TYR A 1 14.95 -2.51 -7.82
N GLN A 2 15.76 -2.91 -8.81
CA GLN A 2 15.34 -3.93 -9.76
C GLN A 2 15.12 -5.29 -9.12
N ASN A 3 15.63 -5.50 -7.89
CA ASN A 3 15.61 -6.79 -7.23
C ASN A 3 14.45 -6.95 -6.24
N TYR A 4 13.54 -5.98 -6.15
CA TYR A 4 12.43 -6.01 -5.19
C TYR A 4 11.11 -5.73 -5.87
N LYS A 5 10.06 -6.40 -5.39
CA LYS A 5 8.69 -6.10 -5.77
C LYS A 5 8.04 -5.32 -4.64
N ILE A 6 7.43 -4.19 -4.97
CA ILE A 6 6.73 -3.37 -4.00
C ILE A 6 5.36 -3.99 -3.72
N LEU A 7 5.08 -4.27 -2.46
CA LEU A 7 3.80 -4.81 -2.02
C LEU A 7 2.84 -3.72 -1.56
N HIS A 8 3.36 -2.71 -0.83
CA HIS A 8 2.56 -1.63 -0.28
C HIS A 8 3.33 -0.32 -0.38
N ILE A 9 2.59 0.74 -0.65
CA ILE A 9 3.08 2.12 -0.57
C ILE A 9 2.25 2.80 0.51
N ILE A 10 2.89 3.20 1.60
CA ILE A 10 2.19 3.73 2.76
C ILE A 10 2.67 5.16 3.02
N ILE A 11 1.73 6.06 3.21
CA ILE A 11 2.04 7.44 3.58
C ILE A 11 2.05 7.51 5.10
N ASN A 12 3.26 7.67 5.66
CA ASN A 12 3.42 7.73 7.11
C ASN A 12 2.97 9.05 7.68
N LYS A 13 3.22 10.14 6.97
CA LYS A 13 2.73 11.45 7.39
C LYS A 13 2.70 12.42 6.23
N TYR A 14 1.88 13.45 6.39
CA TYR A 14 1.77 14.57 5.47
C TYR A 14 2.40 15.79 6.16
N ILE A 15 3.28 16.49 5.46
CA ILE A 15 3.97 17.65 6.00
C ILE A 15 3.52 18.87 5.20
N PHE A 16 2.87 19.81 5.88
CA PHE A 16 2.38 21.02 5.28
C PHE A 16 2.92 22.21 6.06
N ASN A 17 3.69 23.05 5.39
CA ASN A 17 4.36 24.22 5.99
C ASN A 17 5.15 23.86 7.26
N GLY A 18 5.86 22.72 7.21
CA GLY A 18 6.67 22.25 8.34
C GLY A 18 5.91 21.55 9.45
N LYS A 19 4.59 21.44 9.35
CA LYS A 19 3.78 20.75 10.35
C LYS A 19 3.43 19.35 9.86
N SER A 20 3.64 18.35 10.73
CA SER A 20 3.33 16.96 10.43
C SER A 20 1.89 16.63 10.76
N ASN A 21 1.22 15.93 9.84
CA ASN A 21 -0.14 15.45 10.00
C ASN A 21 -0.19 13.99 9.58
N TYR A 22 -1.02 13.19 10.24
CA TYR A 22 -1.15 11.77 9.94
C TYR A 22 -2.37 11.45 9.09
N ILE A 23 -3.21 12.45 8.82
CA ILE A 23 -4.42 12.32 8.02
C ILE A 23 -4.37 13.38 6.93
N PHE A 24 -4.70 12.99 5.71
CA PHE A 24 -4.78 13.93 4.61
C PHE A 24 -5.99 14.85 4.80
N ASP A 25 -5.75 16.16 4.61
CA ASP A 25 -6.79 17.18 4.66
C ASP A 25 -6.73 17.94 3.34
N ASP A 26 -7.83 17.97 2.59
CA ASP A 26 -7.92 18.69 1.32
C ASP A 26 -7.83 20.21 1.49
N LYS A 27 -7.84 20.71 2.73
CA LYS A 27 -7.55 22.11 3.03
C LYS A 27 -6.05 22.43 3.02
N PHE A 28 -5.20 21.44 2.80
CA PHE A 28 -3.77 21.69 2.65
C PHE A 28 -3.53 22.47 1.38
N GLU A 29 -3.23 23.76 1.53
CA GLU A 29 -2.89 24.67 0.44
C GLU A 29 -1.51 25.26 0.71
N GLY A 30 -0.76 25.45 -0.35
CA GLY A 30 0.55 26.09 -0.23
C GLY A 30 1.63 25.36 -1.00
N ASP A 31 2.79 26.01 -1.05
CA ASP A 31 3.91 25.58 -1.88
C ASP A 31 4.81 24.54 -1.21
N ASN A 32 4.61 24.29 0.10
CA ASN A 32 5.48 23.43 0.90
C ASN A 32 4.75 22.19 1.41
N PHE A 33 4.16 21.44 0.51
CA PHE A 33 3.50 20.18 0.83
C PHE A 33 4.44 19.02 0.54
N CYS A 34 4.66 18.16 1.53
CA CYS A 34 5.48 16.97 1.41
C CYS A 34 4.77 15.77 2.01
N MET A 35 5.15 14.58 1.58
CA MET A 35 4.68 13.32 2.15
C MET A 35 5.89 12.46 2.51
N GLU A 36 5.83 11.82 3.66
CA GLU A 36 6.78 10.77 4.00
C GLU A 36 6.19 9.43 3.60
N ILE A 37 6.84 8.75 2.67
CA ILE A 37 6.33 7.53 2.07
C ILE A 37 7.22 6.36 2.47
N GLU A 38 6.60 5.23 2.83
CA GLU A 38 7.29 3.99 3.12
C GLU A 38 6.86 2.92 2.12
N PHE A 39 7.84 2.22 1.57
CA PHE A 39 7.60 1.11 0.66
C PHE A 39 7.80 -0.20 1.42
N LYS A 40 6.81 -1.08 1.39
CA LYS A 40 6.96 -2.46 1.84
C LYS A 40 7.20 -3.33 0.62
N SER A 41 8.31 -4.07 0.62
CA SER A 41 8.73 -4.81 -0.57
C SER A 41 9.21 -6.20 -0.21
N ILE A 42 9.30 -7.06 -1.23
CA ILE A 42 9.81 -8.42 -1.11
C ILE A 42 10.85 -8.64 -2.22
N PRO A 43 11.93 -9.39 -1.96
CA PRO A 43 12.87 -9.71 -3.03
C PRO A 43 12.19 -10.45 -4.18
N LEU A 44 12.51 -10.04 -5.41
CA LEU A 44 11.95 -10.69 -6.61
C LEU A 44 12.30 -12.19 -6.67
N SER A 45 13.50 -12.56 -6.23
CA SER A 45 13.92 -13.97 -6.20
C SER A 45 13.01 -14.81 -5.31
N LEU A 46 12.66 -14.30 -4.12
CA LEU A 46 11.77 -15.00 -3.21
C LEU A 46 10.36 -15.09 -3.81
N MET A 47 9.87 -14.02 -4.39
CA MET A 47 8.56 -14.02 -5.05
C MET A 47 8.50 -15.04 -6.18
N SER A 48 9.56 -15.10 -6.98
CA SER A 48 9.66 -16.06 -8.09
C SER A 48 9.66 -17.50 -7.58
N GLU A 49 10.39 -17.79 -6.50
CA GLU A 49 10.40 -19.13 -5.91
C GLU A 49 9.03 -19.54 -5.38
N LEU A 50 8.34 -18.60 -4.71
CA LEU A 50 7.00 -18.86 -4.22
C LEU A 50 6.02 -19.15 -5.36
N GLU A 51 6.09 -18.35 -6.41
CA GLU A 51 5.25 -18.54 -7.60
C GLU A 51 5.48 -19.89 -8.23
N LYS A 52 6.75 -20.28 -8.41
CA LYS A 52 7.09 -21.59 -9.00
C LYS A 52 6.63 -22.76 -8.14
N THR A 53 6.79 -22.63 -6.83
CA THR A 53 6.37 -23.68 -5.90
C THR A 53 4.86 -23.89 -5.93
N LEU A 54 4.11 -22.79 -5.91
CA LEU A 54 2.65 -22.85 -5.90
C LEU A 54 2.07 -23.23 -7.26
N GLU A 55 2.77 -22.91 -8.34
CA GLU A 55 2.35 -23.29 -9.69
C GLU A 55 2.28 -24.81 -9.87
N LYS A 56 3.15 -25.54 -9.17
CA LYS A 56 3.11 -27.02 -9.20
C LYS A 56 1.79 -27.56 -8.68
N TYR A 57 1.09 -26.80 -7.87
CA TYR A 57 -0.21 -27.18 -7.29
C TYR A 57 -1.36 -26.43 -7.96
N GLN A 58 -1.07 -25.78 -9.10
CA GLN A 58 -2.07 -24.97 -9.83
C GLN A 58 -2.63 -23.82 -9.02
N ILE A 59 -1.81 -23.27 -8.12
CA ILE A 59 -2.17 -22.12 -7.29
C ILE A 59 -1.47 -20.89 -7.86
N LYS A 60 -2.25 -19.84 -8.12
CA LYS A 60 -1.73 -18.57 -8.61
C LYS A 60 -1.79 -17.52 -7.52
N ILE A 61 -0.69 -16.79 -7.32
CA ILE A 61 -0.66 -15.68 -6.37
C ILE A 61 -1.32 -14.48 -7.04
N SER A 62 -2.40 -13.98 -6.46
CA SER A 62 -3.06 -12.78 -6.96
C SER A 62 -2.58 -11.54 -6.23
N GLN A 63 -2.25 -11.67 -4.94
CA GLN A 63 -1.81 -10.54 -4.14
C GLN A 63 -1.02 -11.03 -2.94
N CYS A 64 -0.04 -10.23 -2.51
CA CYS A 64 0.73 -10.49 -1.29
C CYS A 64 0.56 -9.32 -0.33
N ILE A 65 0.47 -9.65 0.95
CA ILE A 65 0.36 -8.67 2.02
C ILE A 65 1.51 -8.89 2.98
N GLU A 66 2.21 -7.80 3.32
CA GLU A 66 3.33 -7.87 4.26
C GLU A 66 2.79 -8.05 5.69
N GLY A 67 3.25 -9.13 6.34
CA GLY A 67 2.67 -9.55 7.62
C GLY A 67 2.87 -8.56 8.76
N ASN A 68 4.06 -7.97 8.86
CA ASN A 68 4.32 -7.00 9.93
C ASN A 68 3.47 -5.74 9.79
N TYR A 69 3.30 -5.26 8.57
CA TYR A 69 2.42 -4.14 8.31
C TYR A 69 0.99 -4.45 8.74
N MET A 70 0.50 -5.61 8.33
CA MET A 70 -0.86 -6.04 8.66
C MET A 70 -1.06 -6.14 10.17
N GLN A 71 -0.15 -6.81 10.87
CA GLN A 71 -0.25 -6.99 12.32
C GLN A 71 -0.12 -5.68 13.08
N ASN A 72 0.73 -4.77 12.60
CA ASN A 72 0.92 -3.48 13.25
C ASN A 72 -0.29 -2.56 13.03
N PHE A 73 -0.94 -2.67 11.89
CA PHE A 73 -2.15 -1.90 11.61
C PHE A 73 -3.29 -2.31 12.54
N PHE A 74 -3.45 -3.61 12.77
CA PHE A 74 -4.44 -4.13 13.69
C PHE A 74 -3.76 -4.40 15.03
N SER A 75 -3.94 -3.52 15.99
CA SER A 75 -3.29 -3.63 17.29
C SER A 75 -3.86 -4.76 18.16
N ASN A 76 -5.00 -5.33 17.79
CA ASN A 76 -5.63 -6.41 18.51
C ASN A 76 -5.14 -7.76 18.00
N LYS A 77 -4.47 -8.53 18.87
CA LYS A 77 -3.88 -9.83 18.52
C LYS A 77 -4.89 -10.96 18.36
N ASN A 78 -6.16 -10.73 18.67
CA ASN A 78 -7.20 -11.75 18.61
C ASN A 78 -7.95 -11.77 17.27
N ILE A 79 -7.52 -10.96 16.31
CA ILE A 79 -8.14 -10.91 15.00
C ILE A 79 -7.53 -11.96 14.09
N GLU A 80 -8.36 -12.71 13.36
CA GLU A 80 -7.89 -13.72 12.42
C GLU A 80 -7.12 -13.09 11.26
N ILE A 81 -6.08 -13.80 10.83
CA ILE A 81 -5.21 -13.34 9.72
C ILE A 81 -6.01 -13.11 8.44
N SER A 82 -6.94 -14.02 8.14
CA SER A 82 -7.75 -13.90 6.93
C SER A 82 -8.62 -12.63 6.94
N TYR A 83 -9.16 -12.27 8.10
CA TYR A 83 -9.95 -11.05 8.23
C TYR A 83 -9.08 -9.81 8.06
N MET A 84 -7.90 -9.79 8.70
CA MET A 84 -6.96 -8.68 8.58
C MET A 84 -6.53 -8.48 7.13
N ALA A 85 -6.18 -9.58 6.46
CA ALA A 85 -5.76 -9.54 5.06
C ALA A 85 -6.87 -9.00 4.15
N PHE A 86 -8.10 -9.45 4.38
CA PHE A 86 -9.26 -8.99 3.62
C PHE A 86 -9.45 -7.48 3.78
N LYS A 87 -9.35 -6.97 5.01
CA LYS A 87 -9.51 -5.54 5.29
C LYS A 87 -8.40 -4.70 4.67
N ILE A 88 -7.16 -5.14 4.79
CA ILE A 88 -6.03 -4.44 4.16
C ILE A 88 -6.20 -4.40 2.64
N GLN A 89 -6.58 -5.53 2.06
CA GLN A 89 -6.80 -5.64 0.61
C GLN A 89 -7.90 -4.70 0.13
N ASN A 90 -8.91 -4.46 0.95
CA ASN A 90 -10.04 -3.61 0.60
C ASN A 90 -9.89 -2.16 1.07
N GLY A 91 -8.67 -1.76 1.42
CA GLY A 91 -8.35 -0.35 1.63
C GLY A 91 -8.72 0.22 2.98
N ILE A 92 -8.70 -0.60 4.04
CA ILE A 92 -9.00 -0.11 5.39
C ILE A 92 -8.01 0.97 5.84
N ASN A 93 -6.77 0.90 5.36
CA ASN A 93 -5.78 1.93 5.67
C ASN A 93 -5.91 3.07 4.66
N GLU A 94 -6.43 4.19 5.10
CA GLU A 94 -6.61 5.38 4.26
C GLU A 94 -5.30 5.94 3.75
N ASN A 95 -4.19 5.62 4.42
CA ASN A 95 -2.86 6.09 4.06
C ASN A 95 -2.10 5.09 3.19
N GLU A 96 -2.70 3.98 2.84
CA GLU A 96 -2.11 3.06 1.86
C GLU A 96 -2.56 3.46 0.46
N VAL A 97 -1.58 3.65 -0.43
CA VAL A 97 -1.84 4.05 -1.81
C VAL A 97 -2.21 2.81 -2.62
N LYS A 98 -3.40 2.80 -3.19
CA LYS A 98 -3.92 1.70 -4.00
C LYS A 98 -4.05 2.10 -5.45
N LEU A 99 -3.78 1.14 -6.35
CA LEU A 99 -4.03 1.32 -7.77
C LEU A 99 -5.54 1.33 -8.02
N ILE A 100 -6.01 2.38 -8.65
CA ILE A 100 -7.41 2.50 -9.03
C ILE A 100 -7.52 2.25 -10.53
N PRO A 101 -8.41 1.33 -10.98
CA PRO A 101 -8.58 1.08 -12.41
C PRO A 101 -8.97 2.35 -13.18
N LYS A 102 -8.44 2.47 -14.40
CA LYS A 102 -8.62 3.67 -15.23
C LYS A 102 -10.08 3.97 -15.59
N ASN A 103 -10.99 3.03 -15.34
CA ASN A 103 -12.41 3.17 -15.71
C ASN A 103 -13.26 3.89 -14.66
N GLN A 104 -12.67 4.25 -13.53
CA GLN A 104 -13.42 4.96 -12.50
C GLN A 104 -13.41 6.45 -12.78
N LYS A 105 -14.60 7.05 -12.77
CA LYS A 105 -14.82 8.43 -13.20
C LYS A 105 -14.41 9.49 -12.17
N LYS A 106 -14.05 9.11 -10.96
CA LYS A 106 -13.64 10.06 -9.92
C LYS A 106 -12.13 10.09 -9.81
N GLN A 107 -11.54 11.19 -10.24
CA GLN A 107 -10.11 11.41 -10.05
C GLN A 107 -9.88 12.07 -8.70
N GLY A 108 -9.51 11.24 -7.71
CA GLY A 108 -9.04 11.73 -6.42
C GLY A 108 -7.54 12.02 -6.45
N PHE A 109 -7.07 12.52 -5.33
CA PHE A 109 -5.64 12.82 -5.16
C PHE A 109 -4.77 11.58 -5.45
N PHE A 110 -5.16 10.42 -4.97
CA PHE A 110 -4.37 9.20 -5.14
C PHE A 110 -4.33 8.72 -6.59
N GLU A 111 -5.39 8.93 -7.34
CA GLU A 111 -5.42 8.59 -8.74
C GLU A 111 -4.43 9.44 -9.54
N LYS A 112 -4.37 10.74 -9.26
CA LYS A 112 -3.36 11.62 -9.86
C LYS A 112 -1.96 11.24 -9.46
N PHE A 113 -1.77 10.83 -8.22
CA PHE A 113 -0.48 10.37 -7.70
C PHE A 113 0.01 9.15 -8.48
N PHE A 114 -0.87 8.18 -8.75
CA PHE A 114 -0.52 7.02 -9.54
C PHE A 114 -0.19 7.35 -10.98
N GLN A 115 -0.86 8.32 -11.57
CA GLN A 115 -0.58 8.74 -12.94
C GLN A 115 0.84 9.29 -13.09
N LEU A 116 1.39 9.86 -12.03
CA LEU A 116 2.79 10.33 -12.03
C LEU A 116 3.80 9.19 -12.07
N PHE A 117 3.42 8.01 -11.61
CA PHE A 117 4.31 6.86 -11.55
C PHE A 117 4.06 5.81 -12.63
N SER A 118 3.07 6.01 -13.45
CA SER A 118 2.74 5.05 -14.52
C SER A 118 3.44 5.36 -15.84
#